data_c785204ba6be7ca528f8501cb96c1cea
#
_entry.id   c785204ba6be7ca528f8501cb96c1cea
#
_cell.length_a   1.000
_cell.length_b   1.000
_cell.length_c   1.000
_cell.angle_alpha   90.00
_cell.angle_beta   90.00
_cell.angle_gamma   90.00
#
_symmetry.space_group_name_H-M   'P 1'
#
loop_
_entity.id
_entity.type
_entity.pdbx_description
1 polymer ?
#
loop_
_entity_poly.entity_id
_entity_poly.type
_entity_poly.pdbx_seq_one_letter_code
_entity_poly.pdbx_strand_id
1 'polypeptide(L)'
;MRQKSTSQYILLPPRGLSGGDVVSLTANVSSFFSSLETVRTSKAPVRALSAAKIKTKMRVIDSIHEHGAKLVEMSPESVSDLQTEQPGLRIVPVVYYYPAKAPRPAPLASPKAVTAAVQTSLTVVSKADGKPISAARVVAFTDFANRSGVEGTTNKSGVVSLSLGSKKKVERLYAFSSSGFWNVLQQNIILKSAMNIEMLPIDLSFTDCLRHFYGNSPLTAGQGLTVGVIDTGIGPHRDLTVIGGQNTVVGEDPSEWSDNGEGHGTHVAGIIAARGAPPDGIRGIAPGAMLRSYRVFGKGTEGASNFSIAKALDQAVADGCDLINMSLGGGPHDEATHSAIATARAKGAVVIVAAGNDGRKPVSFPASDSLTLAVSALGREGTFPGDATEVGDVATPPGKDGKNFIAAFSNVGSEIILTGPGVGIISTFPTDKYAVLDGTSMACPAVTGAAAKLLSGRPEILALPRDQSRSDTMTQVLLKAATSLGFPSTLEGQGMASD
;
A
#
# COMPACT_ATOMS: atom_id res chain seq x y z
N MET A 1 20.21 -36.24 -13.75
CA MET A 1 19.96 -34.97 -14.49
C MET A 1 19.60 -33.93 -13.47
N ARG A 2 20.39 -32.84 -13.29
CA ARG A 2 20.01 -31.73 -12.45
C ARG A 2 18.75 -31.10 -13.06
N GLN A 3 17.66 -31.05 -12.32
CA GLN A 3 16.46 -30.31 -12.71
C GLN A 3 16.90 -28.87 -12.95
N LYS A 4 16.81 -28.35 -14.18
CA LYS A 4 17.15 -26.95 -14.47
C LYS A 4 16.16 -26.09 -13.71
N SER A 5 16.65 -25.17 -12.87
CA SER A 5 15.79 -24.22 -12.15
C SER A 5 15.08 -23.34 -13.17
N THR A 6 13.75 -23.30 -13.10
CA THR A 6 12.94 -22.35 -13.86
C THR A 6 12.64 -21.12 -12.99
N SER A 7 12.50 -19.97 -13.63
CA SER A 7 12.12 -18.72 -13.00
C SER A 7 10.96 -18.07 -13.76
N GLN A 8 10.24 -17.17 -13.11
CA GLN A 8 9.14 -16.44 -13.71
C GLN A 8 9.65 -15.14 -14.33
N TYR A 9 9.15 -14.84 -15.52
CA TYR A 9 9.45 -13.63 -16.28
C TYR A 9 8.16 -13.05 -16.85
N ILE A 10 8.18 -11.75 -17.12
CA ILE A 10 7.13 -11.07 -17.86
C ILE A 10 7.65 -10.76 -19.25
N LEU A 11 6.95 -11.24 -20.26
CA LEU A 11 7.18 -10.88 -21.65
C LEU A 11 6.36 -9.65 -21.97
N LEU A 12 7.01 -8.58 -22.41
CA LEU A 12 6.37 -7.32 -22.76
C LEU A 12 6.55 -7.01 -24.25
N PRO A 13 5.56 -6.36 -24.90
CA PRO A 13 5.72 -5.76 -26.21
C PRO A 13 6.86 -4.73 -26.23
N PRO A 14 7.35 -4.30 -27.38
CA PRO A 14 8.40 -3.26 -27.48
C PRO A 14 8.05 -1.96 -26.78
N ARG A 15 6.75 -1.62 -26.67
CA ARG A 15 6.23 -0.48 -25.91
C ARG A 15 4.94 -0.86 -25.20
N GLY A 16 4.67 -0.24 -24.05
CA GLY A 16 3.45 -0.44 -23.27
C GLY A 16 3.26 -1.89 -22.79
N LEU A 17 2.02 -2.22 -22.46
CA LEU A 17 1.58 -3.56 -22.06
C LEU A 17 0.84 -4.30 -23.18
N SER A 18 0.25 -3.57 -24.13
CA SER A 18 -0.53 -4.12 -25.25
C SER A 18 0.13 -3.84 -26.59
N GLY A 19 0.12 -4.83 -27.45
CA GLY A 19 0.62 -4.70 -28.83
C GLY A 19 -0.29 -3.85 -29.75
N GLY A 20 -1.52 -3.54 -29.31
CA GLY A 20 -2.50 -2.78 -30.09
C GLY A 20 -2.26 -1.26 -30.13
N ASP A 21 -1.50 -0.72 -29.19
CA ASP A 21 -1.28 0.73 -29.07
C ASP A 21 -0.15 1.26 -29.95
N VAL A 22 0.49 0.43 -30.75
CA VAL A 22 1.62 0.83 -31.62
C VAL A 22 1.37 0.44 -33.05
N VAL A 23 1.14 1.43 -33.89
CA VAL A 23 0.97 1.31 -35.37
C VAL A 23 2.19 0.67 -36.07
N SER A 24 3.27 0.39 -35.36
CA SER A 24 4.54 -0.15 -35.90
C SER A 24 5.07 -1.40 -35.24
N LEU A 25 4.21 -2.19 -34.57
CA LEU A 25 4.66 -3.55 -34.22
C LEU A 25 4.83 -4.33 -35.51
N THR A 26 6.04 -4.86 -35.73
CA THR A 26 6.24 -5.84 -36.77
C THR A 26 5.19 -6.94 -36.60
N ALA A 27 4.49 -7.32 -37.67
CA ALA A 27 3.45 -8.36 -37.65
C ALA A 27 3.89 -9.64 -36.91
N ASN A 28 5.20 -9.87 -36.78
CA ASN A 28 5.82 -10.98 -36.09
C ASN A 28 5.64 -10.96 -34.56
N VAL A 29 5.72 -9.79 -33.90
CA VAL A 29 5.60 -9.71 -32.42
C VAL A 29 4.13 -9.87 -32.01
N SER A 30 3.19 -9.27 -32.73
CA SER A 30 1.75 -9.44 -32.46
C SER A 30 1.31 -10.90 -32.64
N SER A 31 1.74 -11.55 -33.74
CA SER A 31 1.44 -12.97 -33.98
C SER A 31 2.11 -13.91 -32.96
N PHE A 32 3.28 -13.53 -32.44
CA PHE A 32 3.94 -14.25 -31.36
C PHE A 32 3.07 -14.23 -30.07
N PHE A 33 2.62 -13.06 -29.62
CA PHE A 33 1.77 -12.96 -28.42
C PHE A 33 0.44 -13.70 -28.58
N SER A 34 -0.21 -13.61 -29.73
CA SER A 34 -1.46 -14.33 -30.02
C SER A 34 -1.25 -15.86 -29.98
N SER A 35 -0.14 -16.34 -30.50
CA SER A 35 0.18 -17.78 -30.46
C SER A 35 0.41 -18.27 -29.02
N LEU A 36 1.01 -17.45 -28.15
CA LEU A 36 1.15 -17.75 -26.73
C LEU A 36 -0.21 -17.81 -26.00
N GLU A 37 -1.13 -16.90 -26.33
CA GLU A 37 -2.48 -16.89 -25.76
C GLU A 37 -3.27 -18.14 -26.18
N THR A 38 -3.19 -18.56 -27.45
CA THR A 38 -3.83 -19.78 -27.94
C THR A 38 -3.34 -21.01 -27.18
N VAL A 39 -2.04 -21.09 -26.89
CA VAL A 39 -1.47 -22.20 -26.08
C VAL A 39 -2.00 -22.16 -24.66
N ARG A 40 -2.07 -21.00 -24.02
CA ARG A 40 -2.58 -20.83 -22.66
C ARG A 40 -4.04 -21.28 -22.53
N THR A 41 -4.88 -20.85 -23.45
CA THR A 41 -6.34 -21.12 -23.43
C THR A 41 -6.70 -22.56 -23.82
N SER A 42 -5.93 -23.18 -24.69
CA SER A 42 -6.18 -24.57 -25.14
C SER A 42 -5.85 -25.64 -24.12
N LYS A 43 -5.20 -25.29 -22.99
CA LYS A 43 -4.62 -26.25 -22.03
C LYS A 43 -3.74 -27.32 -22.69
N ALA A 44 -3.24 -27.05 -23.90
CA ALA A 44 -2.43 -27.98 -24.66
C ALA A 44 -1.03 -28.13 -24.03
N PRO A 45 -0.43 -29.33 -24.03
CA PRO A 45 0.94 -29.50 -23.58
C PRO A 45 1.90 -28.70 -24.46
N VAL A 46 3.05 -28.30 -23.91
CA VAL A 46 4.12 -27.45 -24.49
C VAL A 46 4.53 -27.81 -25.94
N ARG A 47 4.21 -29.01 -26.42
CA ARG A 47 4.44 -29.44 -27.82
C ARG A 47 3.66 -28.63 -28.88
N ALA A 48 2.58 -27.94 -28.48
CA ALA A 48 1.78 -27.11 -29.42
C ALA A 48 2.49 -25.80 -29.84
N LEU A 49 3.56 -25.38 -29.14
CA LEU A 49 4.39 -24.22 -29.49
C LEU A 49 5.15 -24.40 -30.82
N SER A 50 5.28 -25.63 -31.33
CA SER A 50 5.92 -25.89 -32.61
C SER A 50 5.19 -25.28 -33.82
N ALA A 51 3.87 -25.06 -33.70
CA ALA A 51 3.08 -24.40 -34.76
C ALA A 51 3.42 -22.92 -34.92
N ALA A 52 3.93 -22.26 -33.87
CA ALA A 52 4.30 -20.84 -33.84
C ALA A 52 5.77 -20.58 -34.22
N LYS A 53 6.53 -21.60 -34.65
CA LYS A 53 7.99 -21.54 -34.91
C LYS A 53 8.82 -21.13 -33.68
N ILE A 54 8.29 -21.25 -32.46
CA ILE A 54 9.00 -20.96 -31.22
C ILE A 54 9.74 -22.21 -30.80
N LYS A 55 11.06 -22.15 -30.77
CA LYS A 55 11.92 -23.27 -30.33
C LYS A 55 12.15 -23.27 -28.82
N THR A 56 11.99 -22.09 -28.21
CA THR A 56 12.22 -21.83 -26.80
C THR A 56 11.19 -22.53 -25.92
N LYS A 57 11.66 -23.27 -24.90
CA LYS A 57 10.79 -23.96 -23.93
C LYS A 57 10.33 -23.00 -22.86
N MET A 58 9.02 -22.71 -22.79
CA MET A 58 8.39 -21.91 -21.77
C MET A 58 6.98 -22.39 -21.45
N ARG A 59 6.47 -22.05 -20.27
CA ARG A 59 5.07 -22.26 -19.86
C ARG A 59 4.42 -20.91 -19.63
N VAL A 60 3.35 -20.61 -20.36
CA VAL A 60 2.54 -19.39 -20.12
C VAL A 60 1.65 -19.64 -18.91
N ILE A 61 1.74 -18.78 -17.90
CA ILE A 61 1.02 -18.86 -16.64
C ILE A 61 -0.22 -17.99 -16.70
N ASP A 62 -0.08 -16.70 -17.07
CA ASP A 62 -1.17 -15.72 -17.12
C ASP A 62 -0.91 -14.68 -18.21
N SER A 63 -1.93 -13.84 -18.49
CA SER A 63 -1.94 -12.87 -19.57
C SER A 63 -2.66 -11.60 -19.15
N ILE A 64 -2.17 -10.43 -19.57
CA ILE A 64 -2.90 -9.15 -19.43
C ILE A 64 -3.80 -8.94 -20.65
N HIS A 65 -3.28 -9.12 -21.89
CA HIS A 65 -4.03 -9.02 -23.13
C HIS A 65 -3.68 -10.15 -24.10
N GLU A 66 -4.56 -10.43 -25.05
CA GLU A 66 -4.30 -11.41 -26.10
C GLU A 66 -2.96 -11.15 -26.81
N HIS A 67 -2.75 -9.91 -27.23
CA HIS A 67 -1.53 -9.46 -27.93
C HIS A 67 -0.54 -8.72 -27.01
N GLY A 68 -0.69 -8.85 -25.70
CA GLY A 68 0.05 -8.08 -24.72
C GLY A 68 0.86 -8.94 -23.74
N ALA A 69 1.18 -8.34 -22.62
CA ALA A 69 2.05 -8.89 -21.59
C ALA A 69 1.64 -10.29 -21.14
N LYS A 70 2.61 -11.20 -21.03
CA LYS A 70 2.46 -12.59 -20.56
C LYS A 70 3.37 -12.87 -19.40
N LEU A 71 2.84 -13.52 -18.37
CA LEU A 71 3.63 -14.14 -17.32
C LEU A 71 4.02 -15.56 -17.78
N VAL A 72 5.31 -15.84 -17.79
CA VAL A 72 5.85 -17.11 -18.24
C VAL A 72 6.84 -17.70 -17.24
N GLU A 73 6.97 -19.01 -17.27
CA GLU A 73 8.02 -19.76 -16.56
C GLU A 73 8.96 -20.39 -17.58
N MET A 74 10.26 -20.10 -17.44
CA MET A 74 11.29 -20.63 -18.33
C MET A 74 12.66 -20.69 -17.64
N SER A 75 13.61 -21.42 -18.25
CA SER A 75 14.97 -21.43 -17.74
C SER A 75 15.75 -20.17 -18.17
N PRO A 76 16.82 -19.78 -17.46
CA PRO A 76 17.67 -18.65 -17.85
C PRO A 76 18.25 -18.78 -19.26
N GLU A 77 18.59 -19.99 -19.68
CA GLU A 77 19.09 -20.23 -21.06
C GLU A 77 18.00 -19.92 -22.10
N SER A 78 16.73 -20.28 -21.79
CA SER A 78 15.60 -19.99 -22.65
C SER A 78 15.37 -18.48 -22.84
N VAL A 79 15.76 -17.63 -21.87
CA VAL A 79 15.71 -16.16 -22.00
C VAL A 79 16.59 -15.69 -23.15
N SER A 80 17.85 -16.13 -23.20
CA SER A 80 18.81 -15.77 -24.27
C SER A 80 18.37 -16.27 -25.64
N ASP A 81 17.83 -17.49 -25.71
CA ASP A 81 17.29 -18.07 -26.93
C ASP A 81 16.12 -17.21 -27.45
N LEU A 82 15.19 -16.86 -26.55
CA LEU A 82 14.02 -16.06 -26.88
C LEU A 82 14.38 -14.63 -27.32
N GLN A 83 15.37 -14.00 -26.71
CA GLN A 83 15.87 -12.68 -27.10
C GLN A 83 16.45 -12.72 -28.54
N THR A 84 17.09 -13.82 -28.90
CA THR A 84 17.63 -14.04 -30.24
C THR A 84 16.51 -14.28 -31.26
N GLU A 85 15.49 -15.07 -30.90
CA GLU A 85 14.34 -15.37 -31.76
C GLU A 85 13.42 -14.16 -31.94
N GLN A 86 13.29 -13.31 -30.92
CA GLN A 86 12.39 -12.15 -30.87
C GLN A 86 13.09 -10.88 -30.30
N PRO A 87 13.98 -10.25 -31.07
CA PRO A 87 14.84 -9.16 -30.59
C PRO A 87 14.06 -7.88 -30.18
N GLY A 88 12.80 -7.74 -30.59
CA GLY A 88 11.93 -6.64 -30.16
C GLY A 88 11.18 -6.89 -28.84
N LEU A 89 11.35 -8.06 -28.23
CA LEU A 89 10.65 -8.45 -27.02
C LEU A 89 11.41 -7.95 -25.77
N ARG A 90 10.68 -7.34 -24.82
CA ARG A 90 11.22 -7.03 -23.50
C ARG A 90 10.91 -8.20 -22.56
N ILE A 91 11.95 -8.73 -21.91
CA ILE A 91 11.84 -9.84 -20.95
C ILE A 91 12.32 -9.32 -19.61
N VAL A 92 11.40 -9.21 -18.65
CA VAL A 92 11.71 -8.66 -17.32
C VAL A 92 11.45 -9.69 -16.23
N PRO A 93 12.25 -9.73 -15.16
CA PRO A 93 12.03 -10.64 -14.05
C PRO A 93 10.77 -10.28 -13.28
N VAL A 94 10.16 -11.26 -12.63
CA VAL A 94 9.14 -10.99 -11.61
C VAL A 94 9.83 -10.44 -10.36
N VAL A 95 9.35 -9.28 -9.90
CA VAL A 95 9.76 -8.64 -8.65
C VAL A 95 8.54 -8.37 -7.78
N TYR A 96 8.76 -8.15 -6.47
CA TYR A 96 7.68 -8.01 -5.51
C TYR A 96 7.73 -6.67 -4.80
N TYR A 97 6.55 -6.12 -4.52
CA TYR A 97 6.31 -4.89 -3.77
C TYR A 97 5.46 -5.18 -2.55
N TYR A 98 5.54 -4.34 -1.53
CA TYR A 98 4.94 -4.56 -0.23
C TYR A 98 4.02 -3.39 0.15
N PRO A 99 2.99 -3.61 1.01
CA PRO A 99 2.19 -2.50 1.53
C PRO A 99 3.08 -1.51 2.29
N ALA A 100 2.96 -0.21 1.99
CA ALA A 100 3.81 0.82 2.58
C ALA A 100 3.34 1.22 4.00
N LYS A 101 3.23 0.25 4.91
CA LYS A 101 2.93 0.44 6.35
C LYS A 101 4.16 0.91 7.10
N ALA A 102 3.99 1.77 8.10
CA ALA A 102 5.08 2.08 9.03
C ALA A 102 5.59 0.80 9.71
N PRO A 103 6.91 0.62 9.83
CA PRO A 103 7.48 -0.61 10.38
C PRO A 103 7.16 -0.73 11.87
N ARG A 104 6.54 -1.85 12.26
CA ARG A 104 6.38 -2.19 13.67
C ARG A 104 7.67 -2.80 14.20
N PRO A 105 8.26 -2.25 15.28
CA PRO A 105 9.48 -2.78 15.84
C PRO A 105 9.38 -4.26 16.19
N ALA A 106 10.42 -5.05 15.84
CA ALA A 106 10.55 -6.45 16.17
C ALA A 106 11.95 -6.74 16.72
N PRO A 107 12.12 -7.65 17.70
CA PRO A 107 13.40 -8.07 18.16
C PRO A 107 14.19 -8.80 17.07
N LEU A 108 15.48 -8.49 16.95
CA LEU A 108 16.42 -9.21 16.08
C LEU A 108 17.29 -10.17 16.87
N ALA A 109 17.41 -9.96 18.17
CA ALA A 109 18.14 -10.82 19.09
C ALA A 109 17.37 -11.02 20.40
N SER A 110 17.39 -12.25 20.90
CA SER A 110 16.92 -12.51 22.26
C SER A 110 17.93 -11.99 23.28
N PRO A 111 17.49 -11.50 24.47
CA PRO A 111 18.41 -11.19 25.56
C PRO A 111 19.28 -12.42 25.86
N LYS A 112 20.59 -12.21 26.15
CA LYS A 112 21.50 -13.32 26.46
C LYS A 112 20.87 -14.22 27.53
N ALA A 113 20.74 -15.50 27.20
CA ALA A 113 20.17 -16.50 28.09
C ALA A 113 20.98 -16.55 29.41
N VAL A 114 20.34 -16.17 30.50
CA VAL A 114 20.81 -16.48 31.86
C VAL A 114 20.13 -17.79 32.24
N THR A 115 20.85 -18.68 32.94
CA THR A 115 20.48 -20.06 33.27
C THR A 115 19.13 -20.25 33.99
N ALA A 116 18.42 -19.18 34.34
CA ALA A 116 17.05 -19.18 34.83
C ALA A 116 16.27 -18.00 34.16
N ALA A 117 15.62 -18.26 33.05
CA ALA A 117 14.75 -17.28 32.44
C ALA A 117 13.53 -17.02 33.33
N VAL A 118 13.47 -15.83 33.92
CA VAL A 118 12.28 -15.40 34.67
C VAL A 118 11.21 -15.03 33.67
N GLN A 119 10.14 -15.80 33.62
CA GLN A 119 8.95 -15.43 32.86
C GLN A 119 8.19 -14.33 33.62
N THR A 120 7.86 -13.27 32.88
CA THR A 120 7.02 -12.17 33.37
C THR A 120 5.70 -12.21 32.63
N SER A 121 4.60 -12.45 33.33
CA SER A 121 3.26 -12.42 32.77
C SER A 121 2.70 -11.00 32.85
N LEU A 122 2.21 -10.49 31.74
CA LEU A 122 1.55 -9.19 31.61
C LEU A 122 0.13 -9.40 31.09
N THR A 123 -0.78 -8.49 31.43
CA THR A 123 -2.15 -8.52 30.91
C THR A 123 -2.41 -7.25 30.10
N VAL A 124 -2.88 -7.39 28.88
CA VAL A 124 -3.32 -6.25 28.04
C VAL A 124 -4.82 -6.08 28.23
N VAL A 125 -5.23 -4.88 28.61
CA VAL A 125 -6.62 -4.57 28.95
C VAL A 125 -7.07 -3.27 28.26
N SER A 126 -8.37 -3.15 28.05
CA SER A 126 -9.00 -1.90 27.62
C SER A 126 -8.98 -0.87 28.75
N LYS A 127 -8.49 0.32 28.48
CA LYS A 127 -8.45 1.44 29.44
C LYS A 127 -9.85 1.91 29.86
N ALA A 128 -10.88 1.67 29.05
CA ALA A 128 -12.23 2.14 29.31
C ALA A 128 -12.99 1.26 30.31
N ASP A 129 -12.81 -0.08 30.26
CA ASP A 129 -13.64 -1.01 31.02
C ASP A 129 -12.86 -2.18 31.64
N GLY A 130 -11.53 -2.19 31.53
CA GLY A 130 -10.66 -3.22 32.10
C GLY A 130 -10.76 -4.58 31.42
N LYS A 131 -11.55 -4.74 30.36
CA LYS A 131 -11.71 -6.03 29.68
C LYS A 131 -10.40 -6.46 28.99
N PRO A 132 -10.10 -7.77 29.00
CA PRO A 132 -8.90 -8.30 28.39
C PRO A 132 -8.93 -8.14 26.85
N ILE A 133 -7.76 -7.80 26.28
CA ILE A 133 -7.56 -7.70 24.84
C ILE A 133 -6.78 -8.91 24.36
N SER A 134 -7.44 -9.78 23.60
CA SER A 134 -6.83 -10.98 23.00
C SER A 134 -6.12 -10.64 21.69
N ALA A 135 -5.15 -11.49 21.31
CA ALA A 135 -4.37 -11.36 20.08
C ALA A 135 -3.61 -10.03 19.94
N ALA A 136 -3.39 -9.31 21.04
CA ALA A 136 -2.49 -8.16 21.05
C ALA A 136 -1.03 -8.63 21.03
N ARG A 137 -0.23 -8.09 20.10
CA ARG A 137 1.21 -8.35 20.04
C ARG A 137 1.94 -7.42 20.99
N VAL A 138 2.69 -7.98 21.94
CA VAL A 138 3.49 -7.22 22.92
C VAL A 138 4.96 -7.43 22.63
N VAL A 139 5.72 -6.34 22.49
CA VAL A 139 7.15 -6.35 22.21
C VAL A 139 7.88 -5.58 23.28
N ALA A 140 8.87 -6.18 23.93
CA ALA A 140 9.65 -5.56 25.00
C ALA A 140 11.14 -5.58 24.66
N PHE A 141 11.75 -4.40 24.53
CA PHE A 141 13.18 -4.22 24.26
C PHE A 141 13.92 -3.90 25.55
N THR A 142 14.94 -4.71 25.88
CA THR A 142 15.89 -4.43 26.97
C THR A 142 17.08 -3.60 26.49
N ASP A 143 17.30 -3.54 25.19
CA ASP A 143 18.27 -2.73 24.47
C ASP A 143 17.68 -2.44 23.07
N PHE A 144 17.12 -1.25 22.91
CA PHE A 144 16.42 -0.90 21.66
C PHE A 144 17.40 -0.63 20.52
N ALA A 145 18.56 -0.06 20.81
CA ALA A 145 19.57 0.24 19.79
C ALA A 145 20.07 -1.03 19.08
N ASN A 146 20.28 -2.11 19.87
CA ASN A 146 20.72 -3.40 19.35
C ASN A 146 19.56 -4.35 19.02
N ARG A 147 18.31 -3.88 19.08
CA ARG A 147 17.10 -4.67 18.84
C ARG A 147 17.03 -5.95 19.69
N SER A 148 17.62 -5.91 20.88
CA SER A 148 17.58 -7.02 21.83
C SER A 148 16.30 -6.94 22.65
N GLY A 149 15.46 -7.97 22.56
CA GLY A 149 14.16 -7.98 23.20
C GLY A 149 13.44 -9.31 23.05
N VAL A 150 12.20 -9.33 23.45
CA VAL A 150 11.27 -10.46 23.34
C VAL A 150 9.91 -9.99 22.88
N GLU A 151 9.15 -10.89 22.30
CA GLU A 151 7.76 -10.62 21.93
C GLU A 151 6.86 -11.80 22.22
N GLY A 152 5.57 -11.53 22.28
CA GLY A 152 4.54 -12.53 22.42
C GLY A 152 3.17 -11.96 22.06
N THR A 153 2.19 -12.84 21.98
CA THR A 153 0.80 -12.49 21.66
C THR A 153 -0.11 -12.87 22.84
N THR A 154 -1.04 -12.00 23.19
CA THR A 154 -1.98 -12.26 24.29
C THR A 154 -2.96 -13.38 23.94
N ASN A 155 -3.27 -14.21 24.92
CA ASN A 155 -4.30 -15.24 24.84
C ASN A 155 -5.71 -14.62 25.00
N LYS A 156 -6.76 -15.46 25.04
CA LYS A 156 -8.16 -15.04 25.21
C LYS A 156 -8.42 -14.23 26.49
N SER A 157 -7.61 -14.42 27.53
CA SER A 157 -7.69 -13.66 28.79
C SER A 157 -6.80 -12.42 28.80
N GLY A 158 -6.28 -11.99 27.64
CA GLY A 158 -5.39 -10.83 27.53
C GLY A 158 -3.98 -11.05 28.07
N VAL A 159 -3.60 -12.26 28.46
CA VAL A 159 -2.32 -12.56 29.12
C VAL A 159 -1.26 -12.93 28.08
N VAL A 160 -0.07 -12.35 28.23
CA VAL A 160 1.16 -12.69 27.50
C VAL A 160 2.29 -12.98 28.50
N SER A 161 3.11 -14.00 28.23
CA SER A 161 4.31 -14.33 29.02
C SER A 161 5.57 -14.01 28.22
N LEU A 162 6.45 -13.18 28.81
CA LEU A 162 7.68 -12.72 28.19
C LEU A 162 8.90 -13.25 28.98
N SER A 163 9.89 -13.80 28.29
CA SER A 163 11.12 -14.35 28.89
C SER A 163 12.27 -13.35 28.77
N LEU A 164 12.38 -12.43 29.74
CA LEU A 164 13.35 -11.32 29.72
C LEU A 164 14.68 -11.64 30.42
N GLY A 165 14.90 -12.88 30.86
CA GLY A 165 16.04 -13.27 31.67
C GLY A 165 15.99 -12.61 33.05
N SER A 166 17.14 -12.15 33.58
CA SER A 166 17.21 -11.44 34.87
C SER A 166 16.83 -9.95 34.76
N LYS A 167 16.70 -9.41 33.53
CA LYS A 167 16.43 -7.98 33.31
C LYS A 167 14.94 -7.70 33.43
N LYS A 168 14.53 -6.95 34.43
CA LYS A 168 13.18 -6.42 34.58
C LYS A 168 13.00 -5.01 33.99
N LYS A 169 14.10 -4.30 33.70
CA LYS A 169 14.08 -2.98 33.10
C LYS A 169 13.95 -3.12 31.60
N VAL A 170 12.94 -2.48 31.02
CA VAL A 170 12.61 -2.45 29.60
C VAL A 170 12.74 -1.02 29.12
N GLU A 171 13.55 -0.79 28.08
CA GLU A 171 13.73 0.54 27.50
C GLU A 171 12.48 0.97 26.74
N ARG A 172 11.89 0.04 25.95
CA ARG A 172 10.65 0.26 25.21
C ARG A 172 9.78 -0.97 25.26
N LEU A 173 8.51 -0.77 25.59
CA LEU A 173 7.46 -1.76 25.51
C LEU A 173 6.39 -1.25 24.57
N TYR A 174 6.06 -2.06 23.58
CA TYR A 174 4.99 -1.82 22.63
C TYR A 174 3.86 -2.82 22.85
N ALA A 175 2.62 -2.36 22.71
CA ALA A 175 1.45 -3.22 22.57
C ALA A 175 0.66 -2.81 21.33
N PHE A 176 0.46 -3.76 20.43
CA PHE A 176 -0.23 -3.57 19.16
C PHE A 176 -1.52 -4.37 19.12
N SER A 177 -2.64 -3.71 18.82
CA SER A 177 -3.88 -4.37 18.41
C SER A 177 -4.05 -4.30 16.90
N SER A 178 -4.79 -5.24 16.32
CA SER A 178 -5.14 -5.18 14.90
C SER A 178 -6.23 -4.15 14.62
N SER A 179 -7.12 -3.88 15.58
CA SER A 179 -8.25 -2.95 15.45
C SER A 179 -8.83 -2.56 16.81
N GLY A 180 -9.61 -1.52 16.85
CA GLY A 180 -10.40 -1.09 18.00
C GLY A 180 -9.66 -0.31 19.07
N PHE A 181 -8.34 -0.21 19.01
CA PHE A 181 -7.51 0.42 20.03
C PHE A 181 -6.36 1.20 19.42
N TRP A 182 -5.91 2.26 20.14
CA TRP A 182 -4.62 2.90 19.92
C TRP A 182 -3.49 1.97 20.35
N ASN A 183 -2.43 1.91 19.56
CA ASN A 183 -1.22 1.15 19.92
C ASN A 183 -0.44 1.92 20.99
N VAL A 184 0.20 1.20 21.90
CA VAL A 184 0.83 1.79 23.08
C VAL A 184 2.35 1.68 23.02
N LEU A 185 3.04 2.76 23.43
CA LEU A 185 4.47 2.82 23.69
C LEU A 185 4.71 3.26 25.15
N GLN A 186 5.31 2.38 25.95
CA GLN A 186 5.85 2.73 27.27
C GLN A 186 7.38 2.70 27.23
N GLN A 187 8.01 3.66 27.89
CA GLN A 187 9.48 3.79 27.87
C GLN A 187 10.04 3.73 29.29
N ASN A 188 11.25 3.15 29.42
CA ASN A 188 12.02 3.09 30.67
C ASN A 188 11.27 2.52 31.86
N ILE A 189 10.51 1.45 31.66
CA ILE A 189 9.67 0.82 32.68
C ILE A 189 10.38 -0.37 33.36
N ILE A 190 9.94 -0.67 34.58
CA ILE A 190 10.32 -1.90 35.30
C ILE A 190 9.11 -2.82 35.26
N LEU A 191 9.24 -3.96 34.59
CA LEU A 191 8.16 -4.94 34.50
C LEU A 191 7.98 -5.67 35.83
N LYS A 192 6.73 -5.76 36.24
CA LYS A 192 6.29 -6.57 37.43
C LYS A 192 5.33 -7.65 36.89
N SER A 193 5.37 -8.84 37.49
CA SER A 193 4.36 -9.87 37.20
C SER A 193 2.95 -9.35 37.48
N ALA A 194 2.00 -9.74 36.64
CA ALA A 194 0.61 -9.31 36.66
C ALA A 194 0.38 -7.80 36.43
N MET A 195 1.36 -7.10 35.84
CA MET A 195 1.18 -5.70 35.46
C MET A 195 0.20 -5.62 34.28
N ASN A 196 -0.71 -4.65 34.34
CA ASN A 196 -1.62 -4.34 33.22
C ASN A 196 -0.95 -3.35 32.26
N ILE A 197 -1.14 -3.61 30.95
CA ILE A 197 -0.87 -2.67 29.87
C ILE A 197 -2.25 -2.22 29.37
N GLU A 198 -2.55 -0.95 29.57
CA GLU A 198 -3.83 -0.36 29.19
C GLU A 198 -3.77 0.17 27.77
N MET A 199 -4.72 -0.22 26.91
CA MET A 199 -4.89 0.32 25.56
C MET A 199 -6.16 1.16 25.51
N LEU A 200 -6.05 2.38 24.95
CA LEU A 200 -7.18 3.28 24.77
C LEU A 200 -8.04 2.81 23.58
N PRO A 201 -9.36 2.57 23.76
CA PRO A 201 -10.26 2.29 22.66
C PRO A 201 -10.30 3.45 21.66
N ILE A 202 -10.51 3.15 20.39
CA ILE A 202 -10.71 4.16 19.36
C ILE A 202 -12.07 4.85 19.62
N ASP A 203 -12.03 6.16 19.79
CA ASP A 203 -13.21 7.03 19.73
C ASP A 203 -13.32 7.59 18.31
N LEU A 204 -14.40 7.28 17.61
CA LEU A 204 -14.62 7.75 16.23
C LEU A 204 -14.91 9.25 16.16
N SER A 205 -15.14 9.92 17.30
CA SER A 205 -15.23 11.39 17.41
C SER A 205 -13.88 12.06 17.62
N PHE A 206 -12.81 11.28 17.86
CA PHE A 206 -11.47 11.81 18.07
C PHE A 206 -10.97 12.53 16.82
N THR A 207 -10.41 13.72 17.00
CA THR A 207 -9.81 14.50 15.90
C THR A 207 -8.39 14.03 15.67
N ASP A 208 -8.22 13.00 14.84
CA ASP A 208 -6.95 12.53 14.35
C ASP A 208 -6.32 13.49 13.33
N CYS A 209 -5.11 13.17 12.83
CA CYS A 209 -4.41 14.02 11.86
C CYS A 209 -5.22 14.25 10.58
N LEU A 210 -5.94 13.25 10.08
CA LEU A 210 -6.78 13.37 8.89
C LEU A 210 -7.91 14.36 9.09
N ARG A 211 -8.66 14.20 10.18
CA ARG A 211 -9.80 15.07 10.52
C ARG A 211 -9.38 16.49 10.90
N HIS A 212 -8.18 16.63 11.47
CA HIS A 212 -7.62 17.95 11.78
C HIS A 212 -7.49 18.80 10.50
N PHE A 213 -7.00 18.21 9.40
CA PHE A 213 -6.74 18.96 8.18
C PHE A 213 -7.95 19.03 7.23
N TYR A 214 -8.74 17.96 7.12
CA TYR A 214 -9.82 17.88 6.13
C TYR A 214 -11.23 17.98 6.72
N GLY A 215 -11.36 17.87 8.05
CA GLY A 215 -12.66 17.91 8.72
C GLY A 215 -13.62 16.80 8.26
N ASN A 216 -14.91 17.12 8.27
CA ASN A 216 -15.97 16.23 7.78
C ASN A 216 -16.49 16.75 6.44
N SER A 217 -16.05 16.17 5.35
CA SER A 217 -16.50 16.53 3.99
C SER A 217 -17.99 16.22 3.78
N PRO A 218 -18.70 17.01 2.95
CA PRO A 218 -20.06 16.69 2.56
C PRO A 218 -20.12 15.39 1.75
N LEU A 219 -21.25 14.65 1.83
CA LEU A 219 -21.41 13.36 1.15
C LEU A 219 -21.28 13.43 -0.39
N THR A 220 -21.37 14.61 -0.95
CA THR A 220 -21.20 14.88 -2.39
C THR A 220 -19.75 15.14 -2.80
N ALA A 221 -18.82 15.36 -1.84
CA ALA A 221 -17.41 15.57 -2.17
C ALA A 221 -16.84 14.36 -2.88
N GLY A 222 -16.18 14.57 -4.02
CA GLY A 222 -15.67 13.50 -4.89
C GLY A 222 -16.70 12.94 -5.89
N GLN A 223 -17.93 13.47 -5.94
CA GLN A 223 -18.96 13.00 -6.87
C GLN A 223 -18.49 13.15 -8.34
N GLY A 224 -18.74 12.12 -9.13
CA GLY A 224 -18.34 12.07 -10.53
C GLY A 224 -16.94 11.49 -10.77
N LEU A 225 -16.17 11.22 -9.72
CA LEU A 225 -14.84 10.59 -9.79
C LEU A 225 -14.92 9.09 -9.51
N THR A 226 -14.17 8.31 -10.26
CA THR A 226 -13.90 6.90 -9.97
C THR A 226 -12.46 6.73 -9.49
N VAL A 227 -12.31 6.14 -8.30
CA VAL A 227 -10.99 5.91 -7.67
C VAL A 227 -10.71 4.42 -7.62
N GLY A 228 -9.63 4.00 -8.28
CA GLY A 228 -9.09 2.65 -8.18
C GLY A 228 -8.12 2.53 -6.99
N VAL A 229 -8.33 1.55 -6.11
CA VAL A 229 -7.42 1.23 -5.01
C VAL A 229 -6.74 -0.08 -5.34
N ILE A 230 -5.42 -0.02 -5.61
CA ILE A 230 -4.57 -1.19 -5.87
C ILE A 230 -3.88 -1.57 -4.56
N ASP A 231 -4.40 -2.62 -3.89
CA ASP A 231 -4.01 -2.95 -2.51
C ASP A 231 -4.38 -4.42 -2.14
N THR A 232 -4.61 -4.70 -0.85
CA THR A 232 -5.03 -6.00 -0.31
C THR A 232 -6.49 -6.36 -0.62
N GLY A 233 -7.21 -5.51 -1.33
CA GLY A 233 -8.66 -5.59 -1.52
C GLY A 233 -9.42 -4.69 -0.54
N ILE A 234 -10.74 -4.51 -0.75
CA ILE A 234 -11.57 -3.61 0.06
C ILE A 234 -12.76 -4.37 0.65
N GLY A 235 -12.98 -4.18 1.95
CA GLY A 235 -14.18 -4.55 2.67
C GLY A 235 -14.39 -6.05 2.89
N PRO A 236 -15.59 -6.42 3.33
CA PRO A 236 -16.78 -5.57 3.51
C PRO A 236 -16.69 -4.62 4.71
N HIS A 237 -17.33 -3.44 4.58
CA HIS A 237 -17.50 -2.48 5.66
C HIS A 237 -18.70 -1.57 5.40
N ARG A 238 -19.53 -1.30 6.43
CA ARG A 238 -20.78 -0.53 6.34
C ARG A 238 -20.61 0.91 5.87
N ASP A 239 -19.45 1.53 6.17
CA ASP A 239 -19.14 2.91 5.75
C ASP A 239 -18.63 2.99 4.30
N LEU A 240 -18.40 1.87 3.61
CA LEU A 240 -17.82 1.84 2.28
C LEU A 240 -18.82 1.39 1.22
N THR A 241 -18.78 2.05 0.07
CA THR A 241 -19.49 1.62 -1.15
C THR A 241 -18.45 1.35 -2.23
N VAL A 242 -18.28 0.08 -2.58
CA VAL A 242 -17.37 -0.36 -3.65
C VAL A 242 -18.21 -0.84 -4.83
N ILE A 243 -18.03 -0.21 -6.00
CA ILE A 243 -18.87 -0.45 -7.17
C ILE A 243 -18.39 -1.62 -8.06
N GLY A 244 -17.22 -2.19 -7.77
CA GLY A 244 -16.64 -3.31 -8.50
C GLY A 244 -15.14 -3.40 -8.27
N GLY A 245 -14.50 -4.32 -8.99
CA GLY A 245 -13.07 -4.54 -8.88
C GLY A 245 -12.62 -5.82 -9.55
N GLN A 246 -11.36 -6.16 -9.33
CA GLN A 246 -10.76 -7.41 -9.79
C GLN A 246 -9.65 -7.88 -8.84
N ASN A 247 -9.58 -9.17 -8.62
CA ASN A 247 -8.41 -9.82 -8.06
C ASN A 247 -7.45 -10.19 -9.19
N THR A 248 -6.26 -9.61 -9.19
CA THR A 248 -5.24 -9.85 -10.22
C THR A 248 -4.10 -10.76 -9.72
N VAL A 249 -4.26 -11.32 -8.52
CA VAL A 249 -3.31 -12.30 -7.96
C VAL A 249 -3.35 -13.58 -8.82
N VAL A 250 -2.18 -13.97 -9.29
CA VAL A 250 -2.04 -15.15 -10.15
C VAL A 250 -2.48 -16.41 -9.42
N GLY A 251 -3.42 -17.16 -10.02
CA GLY A 251 -3.94 -18.40 -9.46
C GLY A 251 -5.09 -18.26 -8.47
N GLU A 252 -5.50 -17.04 -8.13
CA GLU A 252 -6.71 -16.77 -7.34
C GLU A 252 -7.91 -16.42 -8.25
N ASP A 253 -9.13 -16.50 -7.71
CA ASP A 253 -10.36 -16.16 -8.45
C ASP A 253 -10.41 -14.65 -8.71
N PRO A 254 -10.51 -14.21 -9.98
CA PRO A 254 -10.59 -12.79 -10.33
C PRO A 254 -11.77 -12.03 -9.72
N SER A 255 -12.85 -12.73 -9.35
CA SER A 255 -14.05 -12.14 -8.72
C SER A 255 -13.89 -11.88 -7.21
N GLU A 256 -12.86 -12.46 -6.57
CA GLU A 256 -12.56 -12.35 -5.13
C GLU A 256 -11.71 -11.11 -4.82
N TRP A 257 -12.20 -9.92 -5.17
CA TRP A 257 -11.49 -8.65 -4.98
C TRP A 257 -11.68 -8.01 -3.58
N SER A 258 -12.41 -8.65 -2.69
CA SER A 258 -12.52 -8.22 -1.28
C SER A 258 -11.18 -8.35 -0.55
N ASP A 259 -11.10 -7.74 0.64
CA ASP A 259 -9.89 -7.76 1.46
C ASP A 259 -9.37 -9.19 1.73
N ASN A 260 -8.07 -9.38 1.64
CA ASN A 260 -7.40 -10.68 1.83
C ASN A 260 -7.33 -11.15 3.30
N GLY A 261 -7.82 -10.34 4.24
CA GLY A 261 -7.78 -10.54 5.69
C GLY A 261 -6.81 -9.63 6.44
N GLU A 262 -5.99 -8.84 5.74
CA GLU A 262 -5.04 -7.92 6.36
C GLU A 262 -5.62 -6.53 6.68
N GLY A 263 -6.68 -6.13 6.01
CA GLY A 263 -7.40 -4.89 6.27
C GLY A 263 -6.76 -3.62 5.73
N HIS A 264 -5.60 -3.70 5.08
CA HIS A 264 -4.87 -2.51 4.64
C HIS A 264 -5.62 -1.74 3.56
N GLY A 265 -6.05 -2.38 2.48
CA GLY A 265 -6.82 -1.74 1.41
C GLY A 265 -8.18 -1.22 1.88
N THR A 266 -8.81 -1.90 2.86
CA THR A 266 -10.04 -1.40 3.50
C THR A 266 -9.78 -0.11 4.26
N HIS A 267 -8.64 -0.01 4.98
CA HIS A 267 -8.24 1.20 5.69
C HIS A 267 -7.96 2.36 4.72
N VAL A 268 -7.22 2.10 3.67
CA VAL A 268 -6.94 3.03 2.57
C VAL A 268 -8.24 3.57 1.94
N ALA A 269 -9.17 2.68 1.62
CA ALA A 269 -10.48 3.05 1.05
C ALA A 269 -11.29 3.97 1.95
N GLY A 270 -11.25 3.74 3.28
CA GLY A 270 -11.93 4.56 4.27
C GLY A 270 -11.42 5.99 4.33
N ILE A 271 -10.11 6.19 4.24
CA ILE A 271 -9.48 7.52 4.16
C ILE A 271 -10.01 8.28 2.94
N ILE A 272 -10.12 7.61 1.80
CA ILE A 272 -10.60 8.22 0.56
C ILE A 272 -12.08 8.55 0.66
N ALA A 273 -12.93 7.56 0.95
CA ALA A 273 -14.37 7.68 0.64
C ALA A 273 -15.32 7.03 1.65
N ALA A 274 -14.95 6.87 2.93
CA ALA A 274 -15.90 6.43 3.94
C ALA A 274 -17.09 7.40 4.04
N ARG A 275 -18.31 6.85 4.18
CA ARG A 275 -19.58 7.58 4.16
C ARG A 275 -20.28 7.64 5.53
N GLY A 276 -19.66 7.06 6.56
CA GLY A 276 -20.15 7.12 7.93
C GLY A 276 -20.05 8.52 8.54
N ALA A 277 -20.42 8.62 9.79
CA ALA A 277 -20.26 9.85 10.59
C ALA A 277 -20.07 9.49 12.08
N PRO A 278 -19.23 10.25 12.82
CA PRO A 278 -19.15 10.08 14.27
C PRO A 278 -20.50 10.25 14.95
N PRO A 279 -20.79 9.56 16.08
CA PRO A 279 -19.87 8.61 16.75
C PRO A 279 -19.91 7.18 16.18
N ASP A 280 -20.82 6.86 15.24
CA ASP A 280 -21.10 5.46 14.82
C ASP A 280 -20.28 5.02 13.60
N GLY A 281 -19.65 5.96 12.91
CA GLY A 281 -18.86 5.72 11.70
C GLY A 281 -17.84 6.82 11.48
N ILE A 282 -17.13 6.75 10.34
CA ILE A 282 -16.14 7.77 9.95
C ILE A 282 -16.47 8.38 8.59
N ARG A 283 -15.92 9.57 8.36
CA ARG A 283 -16.02 10.30 7.11
C ARG A 283 -14.66 10.33 6.41
N GLY A 284 -14.61 9.84 5.16
CA GLY A 284 -13.48 10.02 4.27
C GLY A 284 -13.44 11.42 3.66
N ILE A 285 -12.37 11.76 2.95
CA ILE A 285 -12.16 13.08 2.36
C ILE A 285 -13.11 13.31 1.18
N ALA A 286 -13.39 12.28 0.39
CA ALA A 286 -14.22 12.31 -0.80
C ALA A 286 -15.34 11.25 -0.78
N PRO A 287 -16.30 11.33 0.18
CA PRO A 287 -17.29 10.26 0.38
C PRO A 287 -18.25 10.06 -0.81
N GLY A 288 -18.31 10.99 -1.76
CA GLY A 288 -19.08 10.88 -2.99
C GLY A 288 -18.34 10.16 -4.13
N ALA A 289 -17.04 9.88 -3.98
CA ALA A 289 -16.27 9.17 -5.00
C ALA A 289 -16.69 7.70 -5.09
N MET A 290 -16.67 7.16 -6.31
CA MET A 290 -16.93 5.76 -6.60
C MET A 290 -15.63 4.96 -6.40
N LEU A 291 -15.62 3.99 -5.50
CA LEU A 291 -14.47 3.13 -5.24
C LEU A 291 -14.49 1.87 -6.10
N ARG A 292 -13.33 1.50 -6.65
CA ARG A 292 -13.05 0.19 -7.24
C ARG A 292 -11.88 -0.48 -6.54
N SER A 293 -11.98 -1.80 -6.31
CA SER A 293 -10.98 -2.60 -5.59
C SER A 293 -10.17 -3.45 -6.55
N TYR A 294 -8.85 -3.25 -6.58
CA TYR A 294 -7.93 -4.10 -7.34
C TYR A 294 -6.98 -4.79 -6.37
N ARG A 295 -7.29 -6.06 -6.09
CA ARG A 295 -6.52 -6.85 -5.16
C ARG A 295 -5.29 -7.42 -5.84
N VAL A 296 -4.10 -7.05 -5.34
CA VAL A 296 -2.78 -7.50 -5.84
C VAL A 296 -2.01 -8.34 -4.82
N PHE A 297 -2.42 -8.30 -3.54
CA PHE A 297 -1.82 -9.12 -2.48
C PHE A 297 -2.66 -10.38 -2.25
N GLY A 298 -2.03 -11.55 -2.41
CA GLY A 298 -2.66 -12.86 -2.21
C GLY A 298 -2.93 -13.16 -0.74
N LYS A 299 -3.78 -14.18 -0.50
CA LYS A 299 -4.01 -14.69 0.87
C LYS A 299 -2.74 -15.35 1.40
N GLY A 300 -2.22 -14.85 2.53
CA GLY A 300 -1.03 -15.39 3.19
C GLY A 300 0.29 -15.09 2.48
N THR A 301 0.32 -14.13 1.53
CA THR A 301 1.54 -13.63 0.88
C THR A 301 1.83 -12.21 1.30
N GLU A 302 3.08 -11.89 1.58
CA GLU A 302 3.48 -10.54 1.99
C GLU A 302 3.63 -9.58 0.81
N GLY A 303 4.01 -10.09 -0.38
CA GLY A 303 4.35 -9.28 -1.56
C GLY A 303 3.37 -9.44 -2.72
N ALA A 304 3.18 -8.36 -3.49
CA ALA A 304 2.49 -8.33 -4.77
C ALA A 304 3.51 -8.36 -5.92
N SER A 305 3.31 -9.23 -6.92
CA SER A 305 4.16 -9.25 -8.10
C SER A 305 3.94 -8.04 -8.99
N ASN A 306 4.99 -7.56 -9.66
CA ASN A 306 4.88 -6.52 -10.68
C ASN A 306 3.90 -6.90 -11.81
N PHE A 307 3.73 -8.18 -12.11
CA PHE A 307 2.73 -8.64 -13.07
C PHE A 307 1.30 -8.38 -12.57
N SER A 308 0.99 -8.74 -11.30
CA SER A 308 -0.32 -8.48 -10.70
C SER A 308 -0.63 -6.99 -10.61
N ILE A 309 0.38 -6.16 -10.29
CA ILE A 309 0.26 -4.70 -10.24
C ILE A 309 0.02 -4.11 -11.63
N ALA A 310 0.79 -4.53 -12.64
CA ALA A 310 0.60 -4.08 -14.01
C ALA A 310 -0.79 -4.45 -14.55
N LYS A 311 -1.27 -5.67 -14.25
CA LYS A 311 -2.62 -6.14 -14.60
C LYS A 311 -3.71 -5.33 -13.89
N ALA A 312 -3.50 -4.96 -12.63
CA ALA A 312 -4.44 -4.12 -11.87
C ALA A 312 -4.51 -2.69 -12.41
N LEU A 313 -3.36 -2.08 -12.75
CA LEU A 313 -3.29 -0.76 -13.39
C LEU A 313 -4.02 -0.75 -14.73
N ASP A 314 -3.78 -1.75 -15.56
CA ASP A 314 -4.44 -1.90 -16.86
C ASP A 314 -5.96 -2.03 -16.73
N GLN A 315 -6.43 -2.87 -15.79
CA GLN A 315 -7.85 -3.04 -15.51
C GLN A 315 -8.47 -1.74 -14.93
N ALA A 316 -7.77 -1.02 -14.05
CA ALA A 316 -8.26 0.25 -13.51
C ALA A 316 -8.47 1.30 -14.61
N VAL A 317 -7.57 1.33 -15.60
CA VAL A 317 -7.72 2.18 -16.79
C VAL A 317 -8.91 1.74 -17.65
N ALA A 318 -9.06 0.44 -17.91
CA ALA A 318 -10.17 -0.12 -18.66
C ALA A 318 -11.53 0.15 -17.99
N ASP A 319 -11.58 0.11 -16.66
CA ASP A 319 -12.76 0.41 -15.83
C ASP A 319 -13.03 1.93 -15.70
N GLY A 320 -12.23 2.78 -16.32
CA GLY A 320 -12.42 4.22 -16.34
C GLY A 320 -12.06 4.93 -15.03
N CYS A 321 -11.16 4.40 -14.21
CA CYS A 321 -10.67 5.12 -13.03
C CYS A 321 -10.01 6.44 -13.43
N ASP A 322 -10.31 7.50 -12.67
CA ASP A 322 -9.72 8.83 -12.86
C ASP A 322 -8.47 8.99 -12.03
N LEU A 323 -8.51 8.46 -10.80
CA LEU A 323 -7.42 8.44 -9.85
C LEU A 323 -7.12 6.99 -9.48
N ILE A 324 -5.84 6.66 -9.36
CA ILE A 324 -5.38 5.32 -8.94
C ILE A 324 -4.47 5.49 -7.73
N ASN A 325 -4.88 4.92 -6.60
CA ASN A 325 -4.14 4.92 -5.36
C ASN A 325 -3.29 3.65 -5.24
N MET A 326 -1.99 3.80 -5.04
CA MET A 326 -1.06 2.70 -4.80
C MET A 326 -0.33 2.90 -3.47
N SER A 327 -0.87 2.33 -2.40
CA SER A 327 -0.28 2.37 -1.05
C SER A 327 0.74 1.24 -0.86
N LEU A 328 1.68 1.09 -1.80
CA LEU A 328 2.67 0.02 -1.88
C LEU A 328 4.01 0.51 -2.46
N GLY A 329 5.09 -0.24 -2.22
CA GLY A 329 6.42 0.07 -2.74
C GLY A 329 7.50 -0.86 -2.21
N GLY A 330 8.77 -0.43 -2.28
CA GLY A 330 9.90 -1.13 -1.68
C GLY A 330 10.60 -2.15 -2.58
N GLY A 331 10.15 -2.31 -3.82
CA GLY A 331 10.83 -3.12 -4.83
C GLY A 331 11.82 -2.31 -5.67
N PRO A 332 12.62 -2.99 -6.51
CA PRO A 332 13.45 -2.32 -7.51
C PRO A 332 12.58 -1.72 -8.62
N HIS A 333 13.15 -0.77 -9.38
CA HIS A 333 12.53 -0.30 -10.62
C HIS A 333 12.31 -1.48 -11.59
N ASP A 334 11.12 -1.53 -12.21
CA ASP A 334 10.80 -2.52 -13.24
C ASP A 334 9.98 -1.93 -14.41
N GLU A 335 10.24 -2.45 -15.59
CA GLU A 335 9.65 -2.03 -16.86
C GLU A 335 8.15 -2.36 -16.98
N ALA A 336 7.65 -3.40 -16.32
CA ALA A 336 6.25 -3.80 -16.41
C ALA A 336 5.36 -2.78 -15.68
N THR A 337 5.70 -2.47 -14.43
CA THR A 337 5.00 -1.46 -13.64
C THR A 337 5.13 -0.06 -14.26
N HIS A 338 6.35 0.33 -14.70
CA HIS A 338 6.56 1.60 -15.42
C HIS A 338 5.66 1.72 -16.66
N SER A 339 5.63 0.68 -17.51
CA SER A 339 4.80 0.68 -18.72
C SER A 339 3.30 0.78 -18.42
N ALA A 340 2.84 0.16 -17.31
CA ALA A 340 1.45 0.26 -16.87
C ALA A 340 1.11 1.67 -16.38
N ILE A 341 1.98 2.30 -15.60
CA ILE A 341 1.84 3.69 -15.13
C ILE A 341 1.81 4.65 -16.31
N ALA A 342 2.74 4.50 -17.27
CA ALA A 342 2.76 5.31 -18.49
C ALA A 342 1.46 5.18 -19.31
N THR A 343 0.92 3.97 -19.41
CA THR A 343 -0.37 3.71 -20.06
C THR A 343 -1.52 4.39 -19.30
N ALA A 344 -1.55 4.30 -17.98
CA ALA A 344 -2.58 4.94 -17.17
C ALA A 344 -2.59 6.47 -17.37
N ARG A 345 -1.42 7.11 -17.36
CA ARG A 345 -1.29 8.54 -17.66
C ARG A 345 -1.73 8.87 -19.08
N ALA A 346 -1.30 8.10 -20.06
CA ALA A 346 -1.68 8.32 -21.47
C ALA A 346 -3.18 8.15 -21.72
N LYS A 347 -3.89 7.42 -20.85
CA LYS A 347 -5.36 7.22 -20.85
C LYS A 347 -6.10 8.14 -19.86
N GLY A 348 -5.46 9.21 -19.39
CA GLY A 348 -6.08 10.28 -18.62
C GLY A 348 -6.34 9.97 -17.15
N ALA A 349 -5.65 8.99 -16.57
CA ALA A 349 -5.67 8.71 -15.15
C ALA A 349 -4.45 9.31 -14.42
N VAL A 350 -4.59 9.65 -13.14
CA VAL A 350 -3.48 10.08 -12.27
C VAL A 350 -3.14 8.97 -11.29
N VAL A 351 -1.87 8.59 -11.22
CA VAL A 351 -1.37 7.56 -10.31
C VAL A 351 -0.69 8.22 -9.12
N ILE A 352 -1.20 7.96 -7.91
CA ILE A 352 -0.72 8.51 -6.64
C ILE A 352 -0.13 7.38 -5.81
N VAL A 353 1.11 7.55 -5.32
CA VAL A 353 1.89 6.45 -4.75
C VAL A 353 2.55 6.84 -3.44
N ALA A 354 2.54 5.93 -2.48
CA ALA A 354 3.21 6.08 -1.19
C ALA A 354 4.73 6.07 -1.33
N ALA A 355 5.44 7.05 -0.74
CA ALA A 355 6.89 7.23 -0.89
C ALA A 355 7.74 6.10 -0.28
N GLY A 356 7.19 5.34 0.67
CA GLY A 356 7.89 4.30 1.43
C GLY A 356 8.19 4.71 2.88
N ASN A 357 8.55 3.73 3.73
CA ASN A 357 8.64 3.91 5.19
C ASN A 357 9.94 3.33 5.77
N ASP A 358 11.07 3.60 5.13
CA ASP A 358 12.38 3.03 5.47
C ASP A 358 13.24 3.95 6.36
N GLY A 359 12.65 4.99 6.94
CA GLY A 359 13.34 5.89 7.86
C GLY A 359 14.26 6.88 7.15
N ARG A 360 13.70 7.83 6.39
CA ARG A 360 14.43 8.88 5.67
C ARG A 360 15.33 8.37 4.53
N LYS A 361 15.12 7.14 4.07
CA LYS A 361 15.79 6.65 2.86
C LYS A 361 15.21 7.31 1.60
N PRO A 362 15.87 7.16 0.44
CA PRO A 362 15.32 7.63 -0.83
C PRO A 362 13.93 7.07 -1.12
N VAL A 363 13.13 7.84 -1.87
CA VAL A 363 11.79 7.42 -2.32
C VAL A 363 11.87 6.07 -3.04
N SER A 364 11.04 5.13 -2.64
CA SER A 364 11.02 3.79 -3.22
C SER A 364 10.20 3.74 -4.52
N PHE A 365 10.54 2.83 -5.43
CA PHE A 365 9.71 2.56 -6.60
C PHE A 365 8.42 1.80 -6.14
N PRO A 366 7.23 2.09 -6.73
CA PRO A 366 7.00 2.91 -7.92
C PRO A 366 6.79 4.42 -7.66
N ALA A 367 6.87 4.91 -6.43
CA ALA A 367 6.74 6.35 -6.16
C ALA A 367 7.87 7.19 -6.75
N SER A 368 9.09 6.62 -6.91
CA SER A 368 10.21 7.30 -7.56
C SER A 368 10.08 7.40 -9.09
N ASP A 369 9.03 6.83 -9.69
CA ASP A 369 8.74 7.00 -11.11
C ASP A 369 8.25 8.43 -11.38
N SER A 370 8.85 9.11 -12.35
CA SER A 370 8.51 10.51 -12.71
C SER A 370 7.08 10.71 -13.24
N LEU A 371 6.37 9.63 -13.53
CA LEU A 371 4.98 9.64 -14.00
C LEU A 371 3.95 9.50 -12.87
N THR A 372 4.41 9.39 -11.63
CA THR A 372 3.55 9.24 -10.44
C THR A 372 3.60 10.49 -9.56
N LEU A 373 2.62 10.61 -8.67
CA LEU A 373 2.64 11.59 -7.59
C LEU A 373 3.09 10.89 -6.30
N ALA A 374 4.36 11.05 -5.95
CA ALA A 374 4.93 10.51 -4.72
C ALA A 374 4.47 11.29 -3.50
N VAL A 375 3.99 10.59 -2.46
CA VAL A 375 3.40 11.19 -1.26
C VAL A 375 4.16 10.78 0.00
N SER A 376 4.68 11.77 0.74
CA SER A 376 5.30 11.61 2.06
C SER A 376 4.26 11.67 3.20
N ALA A 377 4.63 11.19 4.39
CA ALA A 377 3.71 11.11 5.53
C ALA A 377 3.88 12.28 6.50
N LEU A 378 2.82 13.09 6.62
CA LEU A 378 2.67 14.17 7.59
C LEU A 378 2.03 13.65 8.88
N GLY A 379 2.55 14.10 10.02
CA GLY A 379 1.94 13.96 11.33
C GLY A 379 1.77 15.31 12.02
N ARG A 380 1.00 15.32 13.11
CA ARG A 380 0.78 16.52 13.93
C ARG A 380 0.70 16.16 15.40
N GLU A 381 1.48 16.84 16.24
CA GLU A 381 1.37 16.70 17.68
C GLU A 381 -0.02 17.14 18.19
N GLY A 382 -0.56 16.34 19.12
CA GLY A 382 -1.91 16.55 19.67
C GLY A 382 -3.04 15.87 18.88
N THR A 383 -2.73 15.14 17.81
CA THR A 383 -3.70 14.34 17.04
C THR A 383 -3.61 12.83 17.31
N PHE A 384 -2.94 12.45 18.37
CA PHE A 384 -2.83 11.08 18.90
C PHE A 384 -2.61 11.12 20.42
N PRO A 385 -2.93 10.04 21.17
CA PRO A 385 -2.68 9.97 22.61
C PRO A 385 -1.19 10.06 22.96
N GLY A 386 -0.86 10.65 24.11
CA GLY A 386 0.53 10.88 24.52
C GLY A 386 1.33 9.62 24.89
N ASP A 387 0.67 8.47 25.04
CA ASP A 387 1.27 7.15 25.23
C ASP A 387 1.13 6.23 24.01
N ALA A 388 0.68 6.78 22.89
CA ALA A 388 0.55 6.05 21.63
C ALA A 388 1.90 5.88 20.92
N THR A 389 1.99 4.88 20.04
CA THR A 389 3.22 4.55 19.29
C THR A 389 3.70 5.71 18.43
N GLU A 390 2.79 6.58 17.97
CA GLU A 390 2.98 7.74 17.10
C GLU A 390 3.91 8.80 17.71
N VAL A 391 4.04 8.83 19.05
CA VAL A 391 5.04 9.67 19.73
C VAL A 391 6.47 9.35 19.26
N GLY A 392 6.73 8.10 18.86
CA GLY A 392 8.01 7.66 18.31
C GLY A 392 8.29 8.11 16.87
N ASP A 393 7.27 8.64 16.19
CA ASP A 393 7.35 9.05 14.78
C ASP A 393 7.55 10.57 14.60
N VAL A 394 7.48 11.33 15.71
CA VAL A 394 7.79 12.77 15.72
C VAL A 394 9.24 13.00 15.34
N ALA A 395 9.47 13.84 14.34
CA ALA A 395 10.81 14.08 13.80
C ALA A 395 11.04 15.55 13.48
N THR A 396 12.32 15.92 13.40
CA THR A 396 12.77 17.26 13.03
C THR A 396 13.13 17.36 11.53
N PRO A 397 13.04 18.55 10.94
CA PRO A 397 12.55 19.82 11.52
C PRO A 397 11.02 19.81 11.68
N PRO A 398 10.46 20.58 12.62
CA PRO A 398 9.02 20.84 12.69
C PRO A 398 8.55 21.75 11.55
N GLY A 399 7.27 21.73 11.25
CA GLY A 399 6.64 22.67 10.33
C GLY A 399 6.56 24.09 10.90
N LYS A 400 6.03 25.05 10.10
CA LYS A 400 5.92 26.48 10.47
C LYS A 400 5.19 26.71 11.79
N ASP A 401 4.23 25.87 12.15
CA ASP A 401 3.40 26.01 13.35
C ASP A 401 4.01 25.32 14.60
N GLY A 402 5.18 24.71 14.47
CA GLY A 402 5.87 23.99 15.54
C GLY A 402 5.22 22.68 16.00
N LYS A 403 4.10 22.25 15.36
CA LYS A 403 3.36 21.02 15.71
C LYS A 403 3.33 19.99 14.59
N ASN A 404 3.37 20.45 13.35
CA ASN A 404 3.46 19.54 12.20
C ASN A 404 4.86 18.94 12.08
N PHE A 405 4.95 17.70 11.65
CA PHE A 405 6.21 17.01 11.38
C PHE A 405 6.04 16.05 10.20
N ILE A 406 7.09 15.85 9.42
CA ILE A 406 7.12 14.71 8.49
C ILE A 406 7.61 13.50 9.28
N ALA A 407 6.85 12.41 9.26
CA ALA A 407 7.09 11.24 10.10
C ALA A 407 8.52 10.67 9.95
N ALA A 408 9.10 10.21 11.06
CA ALA A 408 10.46 9.66 11.09
C ALA A 408 10.64 8.47 10.13
N PHE A 409 9.59 7.69 9.91
CA PHE A 409 9.61 6.54 8.98
C PHE A 409 9.54 6.97 7.51
N SER A 410 8.96 8.14 7.18
CA SER A 410 8.71 8.52 5.78
C SER A 410 10.00 8.61 4.96
N ASN A 411 10.02 8.00 3.79
CA ASN A 411 11.08 8.20 2.81
C ASN A 411 11.06 9.64 2.27
N VAL A 412 12.20 10.09 1.76
CA VAL A 412 12.46 11.47 1.37
C VAL A 412 13.23 11.52 0.06
N GLY A 413 13.14 12.63 -0.66
CA GLY A 413 13.86 12.82 -1.92
C GLY A 413 13.25 13.92 -2.78
N SER A 414 13.93 14.24 -3.87
CA SER A 414 13.46 15.20 -4.88
C SER A 414 12.20 14.75 -5.61
N GLU A 415 11.89 13.45 -5.53
CA GLU A 415 10.74 12.80 -6.14
C GLU A 415 9.45 13.04 -5.36
N ILE A 416 9.52 13.50 -4.10
CA ILE A 416 8.33 13.86 -3.32
C ILE A 416 7.61 15.02 -4.01
N ILE A 417 6.35 14.79 -4.37
CA ILE A 417 5.50 15.78 -5.04
C ILE A 417 4.56 16.45 -4.04
N LEU A 418 3.97 15.68 -3.12
CA LEU A 418 3.03 16.17 -2.11
C LEU A 418 3.26 15.46 -0.78
N THR A 419 2.69 16.02 0.28
CA THR A 419 2.57 15.37 1.59
C THR A 419 1.12 15.26 2.02
N GLY A 420 0.80 14.28 2.86
CA GLY A 420 -0.55 14.10 3.41
C GLY A 420 -0.54 13.49 4.81
N PRO A 421 -1.64 13.61 5.58
CA PRO A 421 -1.77 12.97 6.87
C PRO A 421 -1.52 11.47 6.80
N GLY A 422 -0.53 11.00 7.55
CA GLY A 422 -0.08 9.60 7.53
C GLY A 422 0.32 9.05 8.90
N VAL A 423 0.06 9.79 9.99
CA VAL A 423 0.39 9.40 11.37
C VAL A 423 -0.88 9.43 12.22
N GLY A 424 -1.17 8.33 12.92
CA GLY A 424 -2.31 8.18 13.80
C GLY A 424 -3.65 8.26 13.08
N ILE A 425 -3.78 7.62 11.93
CA ILE A 425 -4.98 7.73 11.08
C ILE A 425 -6.01 6.67 11.46
N ILE A 426 -7.17 7.11 11.93
CA ILE A 426 -8.33 6.25 12.21
C ILE A 426 -9.09 6.03 10.90
N SER A 427 -9.26 4.74 10.49
CA SER A 427 -10.03 4.42 9.29
C SER A 427 -10.76 3.08 9.42
N THR A 428 -11.56 2.76 8.40
CA THR A 428 -12.33 1.51 8.29
C THR A 428 -11.41 0.28 8.27
N PHE A 429 -11.89 -0.81 8.85
CA PHE A 429 -11.20 -2.10 8.88
C PHE A 429 -12.23 -3.21 8.62
N PRO A 430 -11.88 -4.34 8.00
CA PRO A 430 -12.86 -5.38 7.63
C PRO A 430 -13.79 -5.79 8.76
N THR A 431 -15.01 -6.18 8.39
CA THR A 431 -16.08 -6.62 9.31
C THR A 431 -16.55 -5.52 10.28
N ASP A 432 -16.77 -4.32 9.74
CA ASP A 432 -17.31 -3.14 10.43
C ASP A 432 -16.47 -2.68 11.63
N LYS A 433 -15.16 -2.93 11.59
CA LYS A 433 -14.19 -2.47 12.57
C LYS A 433 -13.51 -1.18 12.12
N TYR A 434 -12.76 -0.59 13.05
CA TYR A 434 -11.91 0.56 12.80
C TYR A 434 -10.52 0.29 13.38
N ALA A 435 -9.50 0.84 12.72
CA ALA A 435 -8.10 0.69 13.15
C ALA A 435 -7.36 2.02 13.05
N VAL A 436 -6.29 2.15 13.84
CA VAL A 436 -5.28 3.21 13.70
C VAL A 436 -4.09 2.63 12.98
N LEU A 437 -3.72 3.23 11.86
CA LEU A 437 -2.51 2.87 11.12
C LEU A 437 -1.66 4.10 10.83
N ASP A 438 -0.35 3.82 10.64
CA ASP A 438 0.67 4.78 10.27
C ASP A 438 1.36 4.36 8.97
N GLY A 439 1.80 5.34 8.19
CA GLY A 439 2.55 5.07 6.97
C GLY A 439 2.30 6.09 5.88
N THR A 440 3.20 6.14 4.93
CA THR A 440 2.94 6.81 3.64
C THR A 440 1.76 6.18 2.90
N SER A 441 1.39 4.92 3.25
CA SER A 441 0.14 4.25 2.84
C SER A 441 -1.13 4.94 3.28
N MET A 442 -1.12 5.73 4.37
CA MET A 442 -2.27 6.51 4.84
C MET A 442 -2.24 7.93 4.27
N ALA A 443 -1.04 8.46 4.03
CA ALA A 443 -0.84 9.75 3.37
C ALA A 443 -1.26 9.73 1.88
N CYS A 444 -0.94 8.67 1.17
CA CYS A 444 -1.30 8.48 -0.24
C CYS A 444 -2.82 8.57 -0.47
N PRO A 445 -3.68 7.81 0.24
CA PRO A 445 -5.13 7.94 0.10
C PRO A 445 -5.67 9.28 0.61
N ALA A 446 -5.01 9.96 1.55
CA ALA A 446 -5.38 11.31 1.94
C ALA A 446 -5.22 12.30 0.78
N VAL A 447 -4.10 12.24 0.06
CA VAL A 447 -3.88 13.03 -1.17
C VAL A 447 -4.84 12.59 -2.28
N THR A 448 -5.12 11.30 -2.43
CA THR A 448 -6.08 10.78 -3.42
C THR A 448 -7.50 11.28 -3.14
N GLY A 449 -7.92 11.28 -1.88
CA GLY A 449 -9.21 11.83 -1.46
C GLY A 449 -9.30 13.35 -1.67
N ALA A 450 -8.24 14.09 -1.35
CA ALA A 450 -8.15 15.53 -1.62
C ALA A 450 -8.25 15.82 -3.13
N ALA A 451 -7.56 15.03 -3.95
CA ALA A 451 -7.65 15.09 -5.41
C ALA A 451 -9.09 14.88 -5.89
N ALA A 452 -9.76 13.83 -5.41
CA ALA A 452 -11.14 13.54 -5.79
C ALA A 452 -12.08 14.67 -5.37
N LYS A 453 -11.91 15.23 -4.16
CA LYS A 453 -12.70 16.36 -3.66
C LYS A 453 -12.51 17.60 -4.53
N LEU A 454 -11.28 18.02 -4.81
CA LEU A 454 -10.96 19.19 -5.63
C LEU A 454 -11.48 19.07 -7.07
N LEU A 455 -11.30 17.88 -7.68
CA LEU A 455 -11.71 17.62 -9.06
C LEU A 455 -13.22 17.50 -9.21
N SER A 456 -13.97 17.09 -8.18
CA SER A 456 -15.44 17.05 -8.22
C SER A 456 -16.08 18.42 -8.41
N GLY A 457 -15.39 19.49 -8.04
CA GLY A 457 -15.76 20.87 -8.33
C GLY A 457 -15.37 21.37 -9.73
N ARG A 458 -14.85 20.50 -10.60
CA ARG A 458 -14.28 20.85 -11.92
C ARG A 458 -14.83 19.96 -13.04
N PRO A 459 -16.15 19.94 -13.28
CA PRO A 459 -16.77 19.07 -14.26
C PRO A 459 -16.21 19.28 -15.66
N GLU A 460 -15.72 20.46 -16.01
CA GLU A 460 -15.07 20.77 -17.27
C GLU A 460 -13.79 19.97 -17.51
N ILE A 461 -13.03 19.67 -16.45
CA ILE A 461 -11.82 18.84 -16.52
C ILE A 461 -12.18 17.35 -16.66
N LEU A 462 -13.22 16.91 -15.94
CA LEU A 462 -13.69 15.53 -16.03
C LEU A 462 -14.29 15.19 -17.40
N ALA A 463 -14.80 16.18 -18.11
CA ALA A 463 -15.35 16.06 -19.47
C ALA A 463 -14.27 16.04 -20.58
N LEU A 464 -13.00 16.32 -20.27
CA LEU A 464 -11.91 16.25 -21.25
C LEU A 464 -11.75 14.81 -21.78
N PRO A 465 -11.29 14.66 -23.05
CA PRO A 465 -10.90 13.35 -23.57
C PRO A 465 -9.93 12.61 -22.63
N ARG A 466 -10.09 11.30 -22.51
CA ARG A 466 -9.21 10.48 -21.66
C ARG A 466 -7.86 10.26 -22.34
N ASP A 467 -7.02 11.26 -22.24
CA ASP A 467 -5.66 11.30 -22.77
C ASP A 467 -4.66 11.87 -21.74
N GLN A 468 -3.40 11.96 -22.11
CA GLN A 468 -2.34 12.48 -21.25
C GLN A 468 -2.62 13.93 -20.82
N SER A 469 -3.19 14.77 -21.69
CA SER A 469 -3.48 16.18 -21.38
C SER A 469 -4.48 16.29 -20.22
N ARG A 470 -5.48 15.39 -20.15
CA ARG A 470 -6.41 15.29 -19.04
C ARG A 470 -5.70 14.95 -17.73
N SER A 471 -4.83 13.93 -17.73
CA SER A 471 -4.04 13.54 -16.58
C SER A 471 -3.16 14.69 -16.07
N ASP A 472 -2.48 15.38 -16.99
CA ASP A 472 -1.63 16.52 -16.68
C ASP A 472 -2.44 17.70 -16.10
N THR A 473 -3.62 17.97 -16.65
CA THR A 473 -4.53 19.01 -16.14
C THR A 473 -5.02 18.69 -14.72
N MET A 474 -5.43 17.44 -14.46
CA MET A 474 -5.83 17.00 -13.12
C MET A 474 -4.68 17.14 -12.12
N THR A 475 -3.47 16.73 -12.51
CA THR A 475 -2.26 16.91 -11.69
C THR A 475 -2.02 18.38 -11.36
N GLN A 476 -2.12 19.29 -12.33
CA GLN A 476 -1.93 20.73 -12.10
C GLN A 476 -2.96 21.33 -11.14
N VAL A 477 -4.20 20.82 -11.10
CA VAL A 477 -5.19 21.25 -10.09
C VAL A 477 -4.71 20.93 -8.68
N LEU A 478 -4.17 19.71 -8.46
CA LEU A 478 -3.66 19.32 -7.16
C LEU A 478 -2.45 20.16 -6.75
N LEU A 479 -1.50 20.35 -7.66
CA LEU A 479 -0.28 21.11 -7.36
C LEU A 479 -0.59 22.58 -7.03
N LYS A 480 -1.55 23.20 -7.70
CA LYS A 480 -1.99 24.56 -7.43
C LYS A 480 -2.74 24.71 -6.10
N ALA A 481 -3.40 23.66 -5.62
CA ALA A 481 -4.09 23.62 -4.33
C ALA A 481 -3.13 23.28 -3.17
N ALA A 482 -1.89 22.91 -3.47
CA ALA A 482 -0.91 22.56 -2.45
C ALA A 482 -0.39 23.80 -1.73
N THR A 483 -0.33 23.73 -0.40
CA THR A 483 0.21 24.77 0.47
C THR A 483 1.38 24.21 1.26
N SER A 484 2.54 24.89 1.18
CA SER A 484 3.73 24.51 1.94
C SER A 484 3.49 24.68 3.44
N LEU A 485 3.84 23.66 4.19
CA LEU A 485 3.82 23.62 5.65
C LEU A 485 5.15 24.08 6.28
N GLY A 486 6.15 24.40 5.43
CA GLY A 486 7.45 24.97 5.82
C GLY A 486 8.56 23.96 5.97
N PHE A 487 8.38 22.79 5.43
CA PHE A 487 9.46 21.80 5.34
C PHE A 487 10.29 22.01 4.06
N PRO A 488 11.52 21.47 4.02
CA PRO A 488 12.27 21.34 2.77
C PRO A 488 11.45 20.56 1.72
N SER A 489 11.58 20.93 0.45
CA SER A 489 10.84 20.28 -0.65
C SER A 489 11.11 18.77 -0.77
N THR A 490 12.28 18.30 -0.34
CA THR A 490 12.61 16.88 -0.26
C THR A 490 11.78 16.11 0.78
N LEU A 491 11.06 16.81 1.67
CA LEU A 491 10.19 16.24 2.71
C LEU A 491 8.72 16.40 2.37
N GLU A 492 8.29 17.57 1.87
CA GLU A 492 6.87 17.87 1.62
C GLU A 492 6.48 18.07 0.15
N GLY A 493 7.47 18.10 -0.78
CA GLY A 493 7.21 18.47 -2.18
C GLY A 493 6.68 19.90 -2.30
N GLN A 494 5.52 20.05 -2.94
CA GLN A 494 4.77 21.32 -3.01
C GLN A 494 3.96 21.61 -1.72
N GLY A 495 3.94 20.67 -0.78
CA GLY A 495 3.16 20.75 0.44
C GLY A 495 1.92 19.86 0.43
N MET A 496 0.89 20.25 1.19
CA MET A 496 -0.36 19.51 1.33
C MET A 496 -1.45 20.14 0.47
N ALA A 497 -2.12 19.32 -0.35
CA ALA A 497 -3.29 19.74 -1.10
C ALA A 497 -4.51 19.85 -0.16
N SER A 498 -5.14 21.02 -0.13
CA SER A 498 -6.37 21.30 0.62
C SER A 498 -7.28 22.22 -0.21
N ASP A 499 -8.52 22.43 0.26
CA ASP A 499 -9.46 23.37 -0.37
C ASP A 499 -8.97 24.81 -0.29
#